data_ce82fc13b6cc9bcb5d22923802927757
#
_entry.id   ce82fc13b6cc9bcb5d22923802927757
#
_cell.length_a   1.000
_cell.length_b   1.000
_cell.length_c   1.000
_cell.angle_alpha   90.00
_cell.angle_beta   90.00
_cell.angle_gamma   90.00
#
_symmetry.space_group_name_H-M   'P 1'
#
loop_
_entity.id
_entity.type
_entity.pdbx_description
1 polymer ?
#
loop_
_entity_poly.entity_id
_entity_poly.type
_entity_poly.pdbx_seq_one_letter_code
_entity_poly.pdbx_strand_id
1 'polypeptide(L)'
;MAHRGLVGPAPENTLESIRAAIAAGADAAEVDVRRDRGGRLVLAHDPLPVATGAVDPSDRPGCAPEPVALADALAVARGRIGLNLELKDAGLAVDVAAAISELSSPQEILVSSFLESEIENLAHVLPECPTGLVRGALGVTGRRLPGVVRQALACGATHLVVERHRARGRVLDGAGNSGLEVLVWTVNQPSQLRRFLHDDRISGVITDHAGLALGLRAGG
;
A
#
# COMPACT_ATOMS: atom_id res chain seq x y z
N MET A 1 -2.43 3.84 -9.09
CA MET A 1 -2.83 3.61 -7.68
C MET A 1 -2.69 4.91 -6.91
N ALA A 2 -3.72 5.33 -6.20
CA ALA A 2 -3.76 6.57 -5.42
C ALA A 2 -3.15 6.34 -4.03
N HIS A 3 -2.05 7.05 -3.70
CA HIS A 3 -1.30 6.94 -2.45
C HIS A 3 -2.11 7.49 -1.27
N ARG A 4 -2.33 6.69 -0.23
CA ARG A 4 -3.16 6.99 0.96
C ARG A 4 -4.59 7.43 0.62
N GLY A 5 -5.16 6.85 -0.45
CA GLY A 5 -6.31 7.39 -1.14
C GLY A 5 -5.93 8.56 -2.06
N LEU A 6 -6.87 9.36 -2.54
CA LEU A 6 -6.55 10.56 -3.33
C LEU A 6 -6.47 11.77 -2.41
N VAL A 7 -5.24 12.13 -2.03
CA VAL A 7 -4.93 13.29 -1.17
C VAL A 7 -5.03 14.60 -1.97
N GLY A 8 -5.44 15.66 -1.29
CA GLY A 8 -5.68 16.98 -1.88
C GLY A 8 -7.14 17.40 -1.75
N PRO A 9 -8.09 16.65 -2.36
CA PRO A 9 -9.52 16.84 -2.09
C PRO A 9 -9.94 16.39 -0.68
N ALA A 10 -9.21 15.43 -0.07
CA ALA A 10 -9.50 14.86 1.24
C ALA A 10 -8.20 14.59 2.03
N PRO A 11 -8.27 14.49 3.38
CA PRO A 11 -7.17 14.01 4.19
C PRO A 11 -6.76 12.58 3.82
N GLU A 12 -5.47 12.25 3.99
CA GLU A 12 -4.94 10.91 3.75
C GLU A 12 -5.58 9.85 4.68
N ASN A 13 -5.62 8.60 4.23
CA ASN A 13 -6.11 7.45 5.02
C ASN A 13 -7.55 7.64 5.56
N THR A 14 -8.43 8.27 4.77
CA THR A 14 -9.84 8.48 5.11
C THR A 14 -10.78 7.84 4.09
N LEU A 15 -12.04 7.63 4.46
CA LEU A 15 -13.07 7.17 3.52
C LEU A 15 -13.29 8.18 2.39
N GLU A 16 -13.12 9.46 2.68
CA GLU A 16 -13.22 10.55 1.71
C GLU A 16 -12.13 10.45 0.65
N SER A 17 -10.87 10.15 1.06
CA SER A 17 -9.76 9.98 0.11
C SER A 17 -9.94 8.73 -0.77
N ILE A 18 -10.51 7.64 -0.24
CA ILE A 18 -10.85 6.45 -1.03
C ILE A 18 -11.98 6.78 -2.02
N ARG A 19 -13.05 7.47 -1.58
CA ARG A 19 -14.13 7.93 -2.47
C ARG A 19 -13.62 8.87 -3.56
N ALA A 20 -12.69 9.76 -3.23
CA ALA A 20 -12.05 10.64 -4.21
C ALA A 20 -11.23 9.86 -5.25
N ALA A 21 -10.51 8.79 -4.84
CA ALA A 21 -9.79 7.90 -5.75
C ALA A 21 -10.75 7.16 -6.71
N ILE A 22 -11.89 6.68 -6.19
CA ILE A 22 -12.95 6.06 -7.00
C ILE A 22 -13.49 7.07 -8.02
N ALA A 23 -13.85 8.28 -7.57
CA ALA A 23 -14.42 9.32 -8.43
C ALA A 23 -13.43 9.78 -9.53
N ALA A 24 -12.12 9.75 -9.25
CA ALA A 24 -11.08 10.05 -10.21
C ALA A 24 -10.83 8.91 -11.20
N GLY A 25 -11.40 7.73 -11.03
CA GLY A 25 -11.19 6.56 -11.89
C GLY A 25 -9.83 5.86 -11.66
N ALA A 26 -9.25 5.96 -10.46
CA ALA A 26 -8.04 5.23 -10.14
C ALA A 26 -8.32 3.71 -10.12
N ASP A 27 -7.36 2.90 -10.58
CA ASP A 27 -7.50 1.44 -10.59
C ASP A 27 -7.47 0.87 -9.17
N ALA A 28 -6.69 1.49 -8.28
CA ALA A 28 -6.60 1.12 -6.87
C ALA A 28 -6.23 2.33 -6.00
N ALA A 29 -6.56 2.25 -4.70
CA ALA A 29 -6.04 3.12 -3.67
C ALA A 29 -5.09 2.34 -2.75
N GLU A 30 -4.01 2.97 -2.32
CA GLU A 30 -3.15 2.46 -1.27
C GLU A 30 -3.53 3.14 0.04
N VAL A 31 -3.55 2.39 1.15
CA VAL A 31 -3.84 2.89 2.50
C VAL A 31 -2.98 2.16 3.54
N ASP A 32 -2.61 2.88 4.58
CA ASP A 32 -1.77 2.39 5.67
C ASP A 32 -2.62 1.75 6.77
N VAL A 33 -2.29 0.54 7.19
CA VAL A 33 -3.03 -0.19 8.23
C VAL A 33 -2.19 -0.33 9.50
N ARG A 34 -2.79 0.05 10.62
CA ARG A 34 -2.24 -0.11 11.96
C ARG A 34 -3.25 -0.72 12.93
N ARG A 35 -2.77 -1.06 14.10
CA ARG A 35 -3.62 -1.48 15.22
C ARG A 35 -3.73 -0.33 16.22
N ASP A 36 -4.96 0.04 16.57
CA ASP A 36 -5.21 0.97 17.66
C ASP A 36 -5.05 0.29 19.03
N ARG A 37 -5.19 1.05 20.12
CA ARG A 37 -5.06 0.54 21.49
C ARG A 37 -6.17 -0.41 21.89
N GLY A 38 -7.34 -0.27 21.28
CA GLY A 38 -8.47 -1.16 21.47
C GLY A 38 -8.33 -2.47 20.73
N GLY A 39 -7.23 -2.66 19.97
CA GLY A 39 -7.01 -3.84 19.13
C GLY A 39 -7.66 -3.76 17.76
N ARG A 40 -8.34 -2.65 17.41
CA ARG A 40 -9.01 -2.49 16.11
C ARG A 40 -7.98 -2.22 15.00
N LEU A 41 -8.23 -2.76 13.82
CA LEU A 41 -7.51 -2.40 12.61
C LEU A 41 -8.03 -1.06 12.07
N VAL A 42 -7.15 -0.09 11.92
CA VAL A 42 -7.48 1.28 11.52
C VAL A 42 -6.53 1.79 10.44
N LEU A 43 -6.96 2.83 9.72
CA LEU A 43 -6.12 3.50 8.72
C LEU A 43 -5.31 4.61 9.38
N ALA A 44 -3.99 4.49 9.37
CA ALA A 44 -3.08 5.54 9.85
C ALA A 44 -1.65 5.31 9.34
N HIS A 45 -0.98 6.36 8.83
CA HIS A 45 0.43 6.27 8.45
C HIS A 45 1.34 6.29 9.67
N ASP A 46 1.18 7.28 10.55
CA ASP A 46 2.04 7.46 11.71
C ASP A 46 1.59 6.58 12.89
N PRO A 47 2.50 6.20 13.78
CA PRO A 47 2.14 5.50 15.00
C PRO A 47 1.09 6.29 15.80
N LEU A 48 0.04 5.60 16.21
CA LEU A 48 -1.01 6.20 17.01
C LEU A 48 -0.47 6.64 18.38
N PRO A 49 -0.87 7.82 18.90
CA PRO A 49 -0.32 8.33 20.15
C PRO A 49 -0.46 7.35 21.29
N VAL A 50 0.59 7.08 22.06
CA VAL A 50 0.52 6.33 23.30
C VAL A 50 0.00 7.28 24.38
N ALA A 51 -1.18 7.02 25.02
CA ALA A 51 -1.61 7.83 26.16
C ALA A 51 -0.61 7.63 27.30
N THR A 52 0.20 8.63 27.52
CA THR A 52 0.94 8.77 28.76
C THR A 52 -0.04 9.33 29.79
N GLY A 53 -0.69 8.48 30.55
CA GLY A 53 -1.59 8.71 31.66
C GLY A 53 -2.32 10.06 31.77
N ALA A 54 -3.61 10.03 31.99
CA ALA A 54 -4.47 11.01 32.61
C ALA A 54 -5.38 11.92 31.79
N VAL A 55 -5.26 12.07 30.47
CA VAL A 55 -6.30 12.76 29.68
C VAL A 55 -6.51 12.03 28.37
N ASP A 56 -7.75 11.62 28.10
CA ASP A 56 -8.13 11.07 26.80
C ASP A 56 -7.84 12.15 25.73
N PRO A 57 -7.06 11.84 24.68
CA PRO A 57 -6.80 12.81 23.62
C PRO A 57 -8.07 13.33 22.94
N SER A 58 -9.17 12.56 22.97
CA SER A 58 -10.49 12.96 22.43
C SER A 58 -11.11 14.13 23.21
N ASP A 59 -10.71 14.36 24.45
CA ASP A 59 -11.23 15.43 25.29
C ASP A 59 -10.55 16.80 25.07
N ARG A 60 -9.57 16.89 24.13
CA ARG A 60 -8.92 18.16 23.80
C ARG A 60 -9.61 18.84 22.63
N PRO A 61 -9.97 20.12 22.75
CA PRO A 61 -10.43 20.91 21.59
C PRO A 61 -9.37 20.90 20.49
N GLY A 62 -9.67 20.37 19.31
CA GLY A 62 -8.73 20.23 18.19
C GLY A 62 -8.09 18.85 18.07
N CYS A 63 -8.63 17.83 18.71
CA CYS A 63 -8.19 16.44 18.51
C CYS A 63 -8.29 16.02 17.03
N ALA A 64 -7.28 15.29 16.54
CA ALA A 64 -7.35 14.66 15.23
C ALA A 64 -8.59 13.75 15.15
N PRO A 65 -9.28 13.70 14.01
CA PRO A 65 -10.43 12.81 13.84
C PRO A 65 -10.05 11.37 14.17
N GLU A 66 -11.01 10.62 14.72
CA GLU A 66 -10.79 9.21 15.03
C GLU A 66 -10.35 8.46 13.77
N PRO A 67 -9.31 7.60 13.84
CA PRO A 67 -8.87 6.86 12.68
C PRO A 67 -9.98 5.98 12.10
N VAL A 68 -10.06 5.91 10.79
CA VAL A 68 -11.04 5.11 10.06
C VAL A 68 -10.80 3.61 10.32
N ALA A 69 -11.84 2.85 10.62
CA ALA A 69 -11.73 1.41 10.74
C ALA A 69 -11.44 0.76 9.36
N LEU A 70 -10.57 -0.26 9.32
CA LEU A 70 -10.29 -1.02 8.09
C LEU A 70 -11.57 -1.61 7.48
N ALA A 71 -12.50 -2.07 8.32
CA ALA A 71 -13.78 -2.63 7.87
C ALA A 71 -14.58 -1.63 7.03
N ASP A 72 -14.62 -0.36 7.44
CA ASP A 72 -15.32 0.69 6.68
C ASP A 72 -14.63 1.00 5.34
N ALA A 73 -13.30 0.96 5.32
CA ALA A 73 -12.53 1.14 4.09
C ALA A 73 -12.78 0.00 3.08
N LEU A 74 -12.75 -1.24 3.54
CA LEU A 74 -13.09 -2.43 2.73
C LEU A 74 -14.52 -2.33 2.19
N ALA A 75 -15.48 -1.95 3.03
CA ALA A 75 -16.88 -1.79 2.62
C ALA A 75 -17.08 -0.70 1.55
N VAL A 76 -16.37 0.42 1.66
CA VAL A 76 -16.43 1.51 0.66
C VAL A 76 -15.79 1.10 -0.66
N ALA A 77 -14.69 0.34 -0.63
CA ALA A 77 -13.91 -0.04 -1.81
C ALA A 77 -14.51 -1.23 -2.58
N ARG A 78 -15.20 -2.15 -1.90
CA ARG A 78 -15.68 -3.43 -2.43
C ARG A 78 -16.41 -3.28 -3.76
N GLY A 79 -15.90 -3.97 -4.80
CA GLY A 79 -16.46 -3.95 -6.16
C GLY A 79 -16.39 -2.60 -6.88
N ARG A 80 -15.65 -1.62 -6.33
CA ARG A 80 -15.54 -0.26 -6.88
C ARG A 80 -14.12 0.15 -7.19
N ILE A 81 -13.14 -0.28 -6.39
CA ILE A 81 -11.72 0.03 -6.56
C ILE A 81 -10.90 -1.03 -5.83
N GLY A 82 -9.76 -1.43 -6.39
CA GLY A 82 -8.80 -2.26 -5.68
C GLY A 82 -8.17 -1.52 -4.49
N LEU A 83 -7.75 -2.25 -3.46
CA LEU A 83 -6.98 -1.67 -2.35
C LEU A 83 -5.61 -2.33 -2.23
N ASN A 84 -4.58 -1.52 -1.98
CA ASN A 84 -3.32 -1.95 -1.41
C ASN A 84 -3.29 -1.59 0.08
N LEU A 85 -3.31 -2.59 0.95
CA LEU A 85 -3.24 -2.43 2.41
C LEU A 85 -1.79 -2.54 2.86
N GLU A 86 -1.12 -1.42 3.15
CA GLU A 86 0.24 -1.45 3.66
C GLU A 86 0.25 -1.68 5.17
N LEU A 87 0.73 -2.85 5.61
CA LEU A 87 0.84 -3.20 7.02
C LEU A 87 2.04 -2.51 7.65
N LYS A 88 1.79 -1.60 8.60
CA LYS A 88 2.82 -0.78 9.27
C LYS A 88 3.37 -1.41 10.54
N ASP A 89 2.60 -2.26 11.19
CA ASP A 89 2.95 -2.90 12.46
C ASP A 89 3.11 -4.40 12.28
N ALA A 90 3.86 -5.03 13.18
CA ALA A 90 3.98 -6.50 13.22
C ALA A 90 2.73 -7.14 13.86
N GLY A 91 2.39 -8.35 13.41
CA GLY A 91 1.29 -9.14 13.93
C GLY A 91 -0.09 -8.72 13.44
N LEU A 92 -0.17 -8.07 12.28
CA LEU A 92 -1.44 -7.66 11.66
C LEU A 92 -1.97 -8.71 10.67
N ALA A 93 -1.12 -9.52 10.08
CA ALA A 93 -1.43 -10.37 8.91
C ALA A 93 -2.67 -11.25 9.13
N VAL A 94 -2.80 -11.91 10.28
CA VAL A 94 -3.90 -12.84 10.55
C VAL A 94 -5.24 -12.10 10.65
N ASP A 95 -5.28 -10.99 11.38
CA ASP A 95 -6.53 -10.24 11.56
C ASP A 95 -6.94 -9.50 10.27
N VAL A 96 -5.95 -9.03 9.49
CA VAL A 96 -6.21 -8.44 8.16
C VAL A 96 -6.72 -9.51 7.20
N ALA A 97 -6.15 -10.72 7.18
CA ALA A 97 -6.64 -11.83 6.38
C ALA A 97 -8.09 -12.18 6.71
N ALA A 98 -8.45 -12.22 8.00
CA ALA A 98 -9.81 -12.46 8.46
C ALA A 98 -10.77 -11.36 7.96
N ALA A 99 -10.39 -10.08 8.10
CA ALA A 99 -11.19 -8.96 7.64
C ALA A 99 -11.40 -8.97 6.11
N ILE A 100 -10.37 -9.30 5.33
CA ILE A 100 -10.46 -9.43 3.87
C ILE A 100 -11.44 -10.55 3.51
N SER A 101 -11.29 -11.73 4.10
CA SER A 101 -12.13 -12.90 3.81
C SER A 101 -13.60 -12.66 4.11
N GLU A 102 -13.91 -11.88 5.15
CA GLU A 102 -15.27 -11.57 5.56
C GLU A 102 -15.90 -10.45 4.72
N LEU A 103 -15.13 -9.40 4.41
CA LEU A 103 -15.66 -8.11 3.94
C LEU A 103 -15.34 -7.80 2.47
N SER A 104 -14.46 -8.55 1.82
CA SER A 104 -14.01 -8.24 0.46
C SER A 104 -13.72 -9.51 -0.35
N SER A 105 -13.22 -9.33 -1.57
CA SER A 105 -12.67 -10.40 -2.41
C SER A 105 -11.15 -10.35 -2.30
N PRO A 106 -10.46 -11.43 -1.88
CA PRO A 106 -9.00 -11.43 -1.76
C PRO A 106 -8.28 -10.97 -3.02
N GLN A 107 -8.83 -11.28 -4.20
CA GLN A 107 -8.23 -10.92 -5.50
C GLN A 107 -8.32 -9.41 -5.82
N GLU A 108 -9.20 -8.66 -5.15
CA GLU A 108 -9.30 -7.20 -5.29
C GLU A 108 -8.35 -6.46 -4.34
N ILE A 109 -7.67 -7.19 -3.45
CA ILE A 109 -6.80 -6.65 -2.41
C ILE A 109 -5.36 -7.08 -2.66
N LEU A 110 -4.44 -6.13 -2.61
CA LEU A 110 -3.02 -6.36 -2.42
C LEU A 110 -2.69 -6.05 -0.96
N VAL A 111 -1.96 -6.91 -0.28
CA VAL A 111 -1.42 -6.58 1.04
C VAL A 111 0.08 -6.40 0.93
N SER A 112 0.59 -5.26 1.35
CA SER A 112 2.01 -4.96 1.28
C SER A 112 2.59 -4.62 2.65
N SER A 113 3.91 -4.83 2.83
CA SER A 113 4.61 -4.46 4.06
C SER A 113 6.12 -4.36 3.84
N PHE A 114 6.79 -3.56 4.67
CA PHE A 114 8.24 -3.60 4.84
C PHE A 114 8.72 -4.82 5.64
N LEU A 115 7.81 -5.44 6.41
CA LEU A 115 8.09 -6.57 7.29
C LEU A 115 7.89 -7.88 6.52
N GLU A 116 8.98 -8.61 6.29
CA GLU A 116 8.94 -9.91 5.59
C GLU A 116 8.02 -10.90 6.30
N SER A 117 8.01 -10.88 7.65
CA SER A 117 7.15 -11.75 8.46
C SER A 117 5.65 -11.54 8.22
N GLU A 118 5.21 -10.30 7.98
CA GLU A 118 3.81 -10.02 7.68
C GLU A 118 3.41 -10.60 6.31
N ILE A 119 4.31 -10.49 5.32
CA ILE A 119 4.08 -11.04 3.98
C ILE A 119 4.06 -12.57 4.04
N GLU A 120 5.02 -13.19 4.73
CA GLU A 120 5.09 -14.64 4.90
C GLU A 120 3.85 -15.19 5.62
N ASN A 121 3.43 -14.55 6.71
CA ASN A 121 2.23 -14.94 7.45
C ASN A 121 0.98 -14.80 6.58
N LEU A 122 0.81 -13.70 5.86
CA LEU A 122 -0.36 -13.51 5.00
C LEU A 122 -0.39 -14.53 3.85
N ALA A 123 0.73 -14.74 3.16
CA ALA A 123 0.83 -15.74 2.10
C ALA A 123 0.50 -17.16 2.58
N HIS A 124 0.71 -17.44 3.87
CA HIS A 124 0.35 -18.72 4.48
C HIS A 124 -1.14 -18.81 4.83
N VAL A 125 -1.74 -17.75 5.41
CA VAL A 125 -3.12 -17.81 5.94
C VAL A 125 -4.18 -17.43 4.88
N LEU A 126 -3.80 -16.68 3.84
CA LEU A 126 -4.70 -16.26 2.75
C LEU A 126 -3.95 -16.29 1.41
N PRO A 127 -3.58 -17.49 0.90
CA PRO A 127 -2.70 -17.64 -0.27
C PRO A 127 -3.28 -17.08 -1.57
N GLU A 128 -4.59 -16.91 -1.68
CA GLU A 128 -5.26 -16.30 -2.83
C GLU A 128 -5.17 -14.78 -2.85
N CYS A 129 -4.75 -14.14 -1.75
CA CYS A 129 -4.57 -12.68 -1.69
C CYS A 129 -3.17 -12.31 -2.20
N PRO A 130 -3.05 -11.45 -3.22
CA PRO A 130 -1.77 -10.91 -3.64
C PRO A 130 -1.00 -10.24 -2.50
N THR A 131 0.31 -10.49 -2.43
CA THR A 131 1.18 -9.93 -1.40
C THR A 131 2.35 -9.17 -1.99
N GLY A 132 2.78 -8.08 -1.34
CA GLY A 132 3.84 -7.20 -1.82
C GLY A 132 4.91 -6.88 -0.78
N LEU A 133 6.17 -7.20 -1.09
CA LEU A 133 7.28 -6.80 -0.23
C LEU A 133 7.73 -5.37 -0.57
N VAL A 134 7.59 -4.45 0.39
CA VAL A 134 7.97 -3.04 0.22
C VAL A 134 9.46 -2.84 0.50
N ARG A 135 10.17 -2.13 -0.38
CA ARG A 135 11.60 -1.81 -0.21
C ARG A 135 11.89 -0.35 -0.58
N GLY A 136 12.28 0.43 0.44
CA GLY A 136 12.68 1.83 0.31
C GLY A 136 14.19 2.04 0.06
N ALA A 137 14.60 3.30 -0.11
CA ALA A 137 16.00 3.68 -0.30
C ALA A 137 16.86 3.46 0.95
N LEU A 138 16.31 3.63 2.14
CA LEU A 138 17.00 3.43 3.41
C LEU A 138 17.13 1.93 3.73
N GLY A 139 18.36 1.47 3.94
CA GLY A 139 18.68 0.06 4.28
C GLY A 139 19.47 -0.68 3.22
N VAL A 140 19.72 -0.07 2.06
CA VAL A 140 20.62 -0.63 1.05
C VAL A 140 21.70 0.39 0.70
N THR A 141 22.68 0.50 1.58
CA THR A 141 23.98 1.08 1.24
C THR A 141 24.61 0.26 0.12
N GLY A 142 24.43 0.72 -1.12
CA GLY A 142 25.28 0.44 -2.28
C GLY A 142 25.63 -1.00 -2.66
N ARG A 143 25.19 -2.02 -1.94
CA ARG A 143 25.64 -3.41 -2.15
C ARG A 143 24.48 -4.39 -2.30
N ARG A 144 24.33 -4.92 -3.55
CA ARG A 144 23.60 -6.11 -3.98
C ARG A 144 22.09 -5.95 -4.22
N LEU A 145 21.76 -5.47 -5.40
CA LEU A 145 20.42 -5.49 -6.00
C LEU A 145 19.76 -6.90 -6.10
N PRO A 146 20.49 -8.03 -6.23
CA PRO A 146 19.87 -9.36 -6.19
C PRO A 146 19.22 -9.72 -4.86
N GLY A 147 19.47 -8.96 -3.79
CA GLY A 147 18.88 -9.22 -2.48
C GLY A 147 17.38 -9.02 -2.41
N VAL A 148 16.85 -7.93 -2.98
CA VAL A 148 15.41 -7.56 -2.81
C VAL A 148 14.46 -8.53 -3.52
N VAL A 149 14.81 -8.97 -4.72
CA VAL A 149 14.04 -9.99 -5.46
C VAL A 149 14.03 -11.31 -4.69
N ARG A 150 15.18 -11.76 -4.21
CA ARG A 150 15.29 -12.99 -3.43
C ARG A 150 14.53 -12.90 -2.10
N GLN A 151 14.56 -11.75 -1.43
CA GLN A 151 13.78 -11.53 -0.20
C GLN A 151 12.28 -11.63 -0.48
N ALA A 152 11.78 -11.00 -1.56
CA ALA A 152 10.38 -11.08 -1.95
C ALA A 152 9.95 -12.52 -2.22
N LEU A 153 10.74 -13.27 -2.96
CA LEU A 153 10.47 -14.70 -3.22
C LEU A 153 10.50 -15.54 -1.94
N ALA A 154 11.46 -15.27 -1.05
CA ALA A 154 11.62 -16.04 0.19
C ALA A 154 10.45 -15.89 1.15
N CYS A 155 9.80 -14.71 1.22
CA CYS A 155 8.60 -14.49 2.03
C CYS A 155 7.28 -14.77 1.28
N GLY A 156 7.33 -15.33 0.07
CA GLY A 156 6.14 -15.68 -0.70
C GLY A 156 5.40 -14.50 -1.32
N ALA A 157 6.07 -13.35 -1.49
CA ALA A 157 5.46 -12.19 -2.14
C ALA A 157 5.21 -12.46 -3.63
N THR A 158 4.08 -11.97 -4.13
CA THR A 158 3.73 -11.93 -5.56
C THR A 158 4.17 -10.62 -6.22
N HIS A 159 4.36 -9.58 -5.43
CA HIS A 159 4.75 -8.24 -5.89
C HIS A 159 6.01 -7.76 -5.16
N LEU A 160 6.80 -6.97 -5.89
CA LEU A 160 7.91 -6.19 -5.36
C LEU A 160 7.54 -4.71 -5.43
N VAL A 161 7.32 -4.08 -4.27
CA VAL A 161 6.90 -2.68 -4.15
C VAL A 161 8.12 -1.83 -3.84
N VAL A 162 8.72 -1.19 -4.86
CA VAL A 162 10.01 -0.52 -4.74
C VAL A 162 9.92 0.99 -4.84
N GLU A 163 10.75 1.65 -4.04
CA GLU A 163 10.94 3.10 -4.16
C GLU A 163 11.54 3.45 -5.54
N ARG A 164 11.08 4.55 -6.14
CA ARG A 164 11.39 4.96 -7.54
C ARG A 164 12.88 4.93 -7.91
N HIS A 165 13.79 5.21 -6.96
CA HIS A 165 15.23 5.18 -7.22
C HIS A 165 15.80 3.76 -7.35
N ARG A 166 15.06 2.76 -6.89
CA ARG A 166 15.39 1.34 -7.03
C ARG A 166 14.80 0.69 -8.26
N ALA A 167 13.75 1.26 -8.84
CA ALA A 167 13.11 0.79 -10.07
C ALA A 167 14.06 0.99 -11.27
N ARG A 168 15.11 0.15 -11.36
CA ARG A 168 16.16 0.19 -12.39
C ARG A 168 16.32 -1.17 -13.05
N GLY A 169 16.93 -1.19 -14.24
CA GLY A 169 17.02 -2.35 -15.13
C GLY A 169 17.23 -3.69 -14.42
N ARG A 170 18.30 -3.84 -13.63
CA ARG A 170 18.59 -5.12 -12.96
C ARG A 170 17.55 -5.58 -11.93
N VAL A 171 16.85 -4.64 -11.26
CA VAL A 171 15.77 -4.99 -10.31
C VAL A 171 14.53 -5.38 -11.09
N LEU A 172 14.18 -4.59 -12.10
CA LEU A 172 13.00 -4.84 -12.95
C LEU A 172 13.16 -6.15 -13.73
N ASP A 173 14.33 -6.36 -14.36
CA ASP A 173 14.63 -7.59 -15.10
C ASP A 173 14.64 -8.81 -14.18
N GLY A 174 15.23 -8.67 -12.98
CA GLY A 174 15.27 -9.75 -11.99
C GLY A 174 13.89 -10.10 -11.44
N ALA A 175 13.03 -9.12 -11.20
CA ALA A 175 11.65 -9.32 -10.77
C ALA A 175 10.84 -10.03 -11.87
N GLY A 176 10.86 -9.52 -13.10
CA GLY A 176 10.14 -10.12 -14.22
C GLY A 176 10.59 -11.55 -14.52
N ASN A 177 11.91 -11.83 -14.51
CA ASN A 177 12.45 -13.19 -14.70
C ASN A 177 12.06 -14.16 -13.57
N SER A 178 11.60 -13.64 -12.44
CA SER A 178 11.17 -14.42 -11.27
C SER A 178 9.66 -14.48 -11.11
N GLY A 179 8.89 -13.91 -12.05
CA GLY A 179 7.43 -13.88 -12.00
C GLY A 179 6.84 -12.89 -10.97
N LEU A 180 7.67 -11.96 -10.45
CA LEU A 180 7.19 -10.92 -9.55
C LEU A 180 6.66 -9.74 -10.35
N GLU A 181 5.48 -9.26 -10.00
CA GLU A 181 4.98 -7.96 -10.44
C GLU A 181 5.69 -6.81 -9.71
N VAL A 182 5.84 -5.67 -10.38
CA VAL A 182 6.55 -4.53 -9.79
C VAL A 182 5.65 -3.32 -9.68
N LEU A 183 5.51 -2.80 -8.45
CA LEU A 183 4.91 -1.50 -8.17
C LEU A 183 5.99 -0.50 -7.78
N VAL A 184 5.86 0.74 -8.23
CA VAL A 184 6.85 1.80 -7.94
C VAL A 184 6.21 2.93 -7.16
N TRP A 185 6.84 3.33 -6.02
CA TRP A 185 6.35 4.37 -5.11
C TRP A 185 7.42 5.36 -4.69
N THR A 186 7.15 6.56 -4.19
CA THR A 186 6.01 7.37 -4.58
C THR A 186 6.43 8.18 -5.79
N VAL A 187 5.68 8.13 -6.87
CA VAL A 187 6.06 8.74 -8.15
C VAL A 187 5.19 9.96 -8.40
N ASN A 188 5.73 11.16 -8.18
CA ASN A 188 4.99 12.42 -8.29
C ASN A 188 5.43 13.33 -9.44
N GLN A 189 6.65 13.10 -9.97
CA GLN A 189 7.18 13.92 -11.06
C GLN A 189 6.58 13.48 -12.41
N PRO A 190 6.06 14.41 -13.26
CA PRO A 190 5.42 14.07 -14.53
C PRO A 190 6.32 13.25 -15.48
N SER A 191 7.62 13.57 -15.52
CA SER A 191 8.59 12.83 -16.34
C SER A 191 8.81 11.39 -15.84
N GLN A 192 8.82 11.17 -14.52
CA GLN A 192 8.94 9.84 -13.94
C GLN A 192 7.64 9.05 -14.09
N LEU A 193 6.47 9.69 -13.93
CA LEU A 193 5.18 9.07 -14.22
C LEU A 193 5.13 8.55 -15.65
N ARG A 194 5.45 9.39 -16.65
CA ARG A 194 5.52 8.94 -18.05
C ARG A 194 6.45 7.75 -18.23
N ARG A 195 7.67 7.84 -17.69
CA ARG A 195 8.65 6.77 -17.79
C ARG A 195 8.13 5.44 -17.23
N PHE A 196 7.57 5.45 -16.01
CA PHE A 196 7.17 4.22 -15.34
C PHE A 196 5.84 3.67 -15.85
N LEU A 197 4.92 4.52 -16.31
CA LEU A 197 3.64 4.09 -16.90
C LEU A 197 3.81 3.41 -18.28
N HIS A 198 4.94 3.65 -18.97
CA HIS A 198 5.24 3.06 -20.28
C HIS A 198 6.40 2.02 -20.22
N ASP A 199 6.79 1.57 -19.03
CA ASP A 199 7.76 0.47 -18.87
C ASP A 199 7.00 -0.82 -18.60
N ASP A 200 6.95 -1.72 -19.58
CA ASP A 200 6.18 -2.98 -19.56
C ASP A 200 6.59 -3.94 -18.41
N ARG A 201 7.71 -3.66 -17.73
CA ARG A 201 8.16 -4.40 -16.55
C ARG A 201 7.52 -3.92 -15.25
N ILE A 202 6.70 -2.85 -15.33
CA ILE A 202 6.08 -2.20 -14.16
C ILE A 202 4.57 -2.38 -14.25
N SER A 203 4.01 -3.08 -13.29
CA SER A 203 2.57 -3.36 -13.20
C SER A 203 1.77 -2.15 -12.73
N GLY A 204 2.42 -1.20 -12.03
CA GLY A 204 1.74 0.02 -11.60
C GLY A 204 2.60 1.01 -10.83
N VAL A 205 2.05 2.21 -10.68
CA VAL A 205 2.67 3.29 -9.90
C VAL A 205 1.77 3.71 -8.75
N ILE A 206 2.37 4.02 -7.60
CA ILE A 206 1.72 4.63 -6.44
C ILE A 206 2.09 6.11 -6.43
N THR A 207 1.10 7.00 -6.45
CA THR A 207 1.29 8.45 -6.64
C THR A 207 0.27 9.28 -5.88
N ASP A 208 0.68 10.47 -5.43
CA ASP A 208 -0.21 11.50 -4.87
C ASP A 208 -1.03 12.21 -5.97
N HIS A 209 -0.64 12.04 -7.25
CA HIS A 209 -1.20 12.71 -8.41
C HIS A 209 -1.92 11.73 -9.35
N ALA A 210 -2.84 10.92 -8.83
CA ALA A 210 -3.52 9.87 -9.60
C ALA A 210 -4.23 10.42 -10.86
N GLY A 211 -4.90 11.58 -10.79
CA GLY A 211 -5.51 12.21 -11.95
C GLY A 211 -4.52 12.55 -13.06
N LEU A 212 -3.33 13.08 -12.70
CA LEU A 212 -2.25 13.33 -13.67
C LEU A 212 -1.75 12.02 -14.28
N ALA A 213 -1.53 10.98 -13.46
CA ALA A 213 -1.07 9.69 -13.94
C ALA A 213 -2.05 9.06 -14.94
N LEU A 214 -3.36 9.14 -14.68
CA LEU A 214 -4.41 8.68 -15.60
C LEU A 214 -4.39 9.43 -16.93
N GLY A 215 -4.27 10.77 -16.90
CA GLY A 215 -4.15 11.57 -18.11
C GLY A 215 -2.91 11.22 -18.95
N LEU A 216 -1.76 10.97 -18.29
CA LEU A 216 -0.53 10.58 -18.97
C LEU A 216 -0.60 9.16 -19.56
N ARG A 217 -1.35 8.24 -18.93
CA ARG A 217 -1.58 6.88 -19.46
C ARG A 217 -2.47 6.89 -20.70
N ALA A 218 -3.49 7.75 -20.74
CA ALA A 218 -4.43 7.82 -21.83
C ALA A 218 -3.90 8.57 -23.08
N GLY A 219 -2.88 9.39 -22.92
CA GLY A 219 -2.31 10.22 -23.99
C GLY A 219 -1.03 9.66 -24.64
N GLY A 220 -0.65 8.45 -24.33
CA GLY A 220 0.45 7.68 -24.95
C GLY A 220 -0.12 6.56 -25.74
#